data_f568a1e8d5a256cd922e75ef86b20aa4
#
_entry.id   f568a1e8d5a256cd922e75ef86b20aa4
#
_cell.length_a   1.000
_cell.length_b   1.000
_cell.length_c   1.000
_cell.angle_alpha   90.00
_cell.angle_beta   90.00
_cell.angle_gamma   90.00
#
_symmetry.space_group_name_H-M   'P 1'
#
loop_
_entity.id
_entity.type
_entity.pdbx_description
1 polymer ?
#
loop_
_entity_poly.entity_id
_entity_poly.type
_entity_poly.pdbx_seq_one_letter_code
_entity_poly.pdbx_strand_id
1 'polypeptide(L)'
;MYRIVIPTKGRSHLILKKTIGFLLRHHIDMNKVDIWIGSKEEEDDYRKVLDGVYKRPYIIHEQKDLMSIVNYIHHYYRNETKVKWLLRMDDDIENIIDKNRKDIQGLDKFIKEMFRYTEEKRLALWGVNAYDNPFFFKDNITTNLKYIVGA
;
A
#
# COMPACT_ATOMS: atom_id res chain seq x y z
N MET A 1 -8.57 7.16 11.22
CA MET A 1 -8.62 7.06 9.73
C MET A 1 -7.28 6.52 9.24
N TYR A 2 -7.26 5.69 8.19
CA TYR A 2 -6.01 5.23 7.58
C TYR A 2 -5.80 5.85 6.19
N ARG A 3 -4.57 5.86 5.73
CA ARG A 3 -4.16 6.23 4.37
C ARG A 3 -3.43 5.06 3.72
N ILE A 4 -3.63 4.89 2.41
CA ILE A 4 -2.84 3.99 1.58
C ILE A 4 -1.79 4.84 0.87
N VAL A 5 -0.54 4.44 0.98
CA VAL A 5 0.61 5.16 0.42
C VAL A 5 1.30 4.26 -0.60
N ILE A 6 1.41 4.72 -1.82
CA ILE A 6 1.99 3.96 -2.93
C ILE A 6 3.20 4.73 -3.47
N PRO A 7 4.42 4.40 -3.02
CA PRO A 7 5.63 4.93 -3.64
C PRO A 7 5.84 4.24 -5.00
N THR A 8 6.14 5.04 -6.02
CA THR A 8 6.36 4.55 -7.38
C THR A 8 7.36 5.44 -8.10
N LYS A 9 8.15 4.87 -9.02
CA LYS A 9 9.14 5.62 -9.81
C LYS A 9 9.34 4.95 -11.17
N GLY A 10 9.09 5.71 -12.25
CA GLY A 10 9.27 5.23 -13.62
C GLY A 10 8.35 4.08 -14.05
N ARG A 11 7.23 3.85 -13.33
CA ARG A 11 6.32 2.71 -13.53
C ARG A 11 4.87 3.11 -13.77
N SER A 12 4.64 4.30 -14.37
CA SER A 12 3.30 4.79 -14.69
C SER A 12 2.46 3.78 -15.47
N HIS A 13 3.09 3.03 -16.39
CA HIS A 13 2.44 2.00 -17.21
C HIS A 13 1.97 0.75 -16.42
N LEU A 14 2.52 0.51 -15.23
CA LEU A 14 2.18 -0.66 -14.40
C LEU A 14 1.14 -0.33 -13.34
N ILE A 15 1.22 0.83 -12.70
CA ILE A 15 0.46 1.16 -11.50
C ILE A 15 -1.07 1.00 -11.68
N LEU A 16 -1.62 1.40 -12.84
CA LEU A 16 -3.06 1.26 -13.11
C LEU A 16 -3.45 -0.21 -13.28
N LYS A 17 -2.64 -0.98 -13.98
CA LYS A 17 -2.93 -2.41 -14.25
C LYS A 17 -2.81 -3.28 -12.99
N LYS A 18 -1.95 -2.88 -12.06
CA LYS A 18 -1.60 -3.61 -10.85
C LYS A 18 -2.29 -2.98 -9.64
N THR A 19 -1.59 -2.26 -8.81
CA THR A 19 -2.06 -1.81 -7.50
C THR A 19 -3.33 -0.94 -7.56
N ILE A 20 -3.40 0.05 -8.45
CA ILE A 20 -4.62 0.87 -8.57
C ILE A 20 -5.79 0.03 -9.08
N GLY A 21 -5.57 -0.80 -10.10
CA GLY A 21 -6.60 -1.72 -10.60
C GLY A 21 -7.09 -2.69 -9.52
N PHE A 22 -6.18 -3.22 -8.68
CA PHE A 22 -6.53 -4.03 -7.52
C PHE A 22 -7.39 -3.25 -6.52
N LEU A 23 -6.99 -2.04 -6.13
CA LEU A 23 -7.77 -1.21 -5.20
C LEU A 23 -9.17 -0.87 -5.74
N LEU A 24 -9.28 -0.56 -7.04
CA LEU A 24 -10.56 -0.29 -7.70
C LEU A 24 -11.49 -1.50 -7.69
N ARG A 25 -10.98 -2.70 -8.01
CA ARG A 25 -11.76 -3.95 -7.95
C ARG A 25 -12.32 -4.23 -6.56
N HIS A 26 -11.61 -3.79 -5.53
CA HIS A 26 -12.03 -3.91 -4.14
C HIS A 26 -12.79 -2.69 -3.60
N HIS A 27 -13.22 -1.79 -4.48
CA HIS A 27 -14.02 -0.60 -4.15
C HIS A 27 -13.36 0.29 -3.09
N ILE A 28 -12.04 0.38 -3.09
CA ILE A 28 -11.31 1.29 -2.21
C ILE A 28 -11.55 2.74 -2.66
N ASP A 29 -11.92 3.60 -1.73
CA ASP A 29 -12.05 5.02 -2.00
C ASP A 29 -10.67 5.63 -2.34
N MET A 30 -10.50 6.10 -3.57
CA MET A 30 -9.25 6.71 -4.03
C MET A 30 -8.88 7.98 -3.26
N ASN A 31 -9.81 8.60 -2.54
CA ASN A 31 -9.50 9.71 -1.64
C ASN A 31 -8.64 9.27 -0.42
N LYS A 32 -8.57 7.97 -0.12
CA LYS A 32 -7.69 7.42 0.91
C LYS A 32 -6.29 7.11 0.39
N VAL A 33 -6.06 7.20 -0.92
CA VAL A 33 -4.80 6.81 -1.56
C VAL A 33 -3.94 8.05 -1.82
N ASP A 34 -2.67 7.98 -1.49
CA ASP A 34 -1.64 8.95 -1.82
C ASP A 34 -0.58 8.29 -2.68
N ILE A 35 -0.42 8.76 -3.90
CA ILE A 35 0.60 8.27 -4.84
C ILE A 35 1.82 9.18 -4.72
N TRP A 36 2.96 8.54 -4.44
CA TRP A 36 4.24 9.18 -4.25
C TRP A 36 5.14 8.89 -5.45
N ILE A 37 5.48 9.92 -6.23
CA ILE A 37 6.28 9.81 -7.44
C ILE A 37 7.71 10.30 -7.22
N GLY A 38 8.63 9.76 -8.01
CA GLY A 38 10.07 10.02 -7.87
C GLY A 38 10.46 11.46 -8.18
N SER A 39 9.82 12.08 -9.17
CA SER A 39 10.14 13.45 -9.57
C SER A 39 8.96 14.16 -10.22
N LYS A 40 9.09 15.47 -10.41
CA LYS A 40 8.07 16.31 -11.05
C LYS A 40 7.89 15.96 -12.54
N GLU A 41 8.96 15.57 -13.19
CA GLU A 41 8.97 15.21 -14.62
C GLU A 41 8.10 13.98 -14.91
N GLU A 42 7.95 13.08 -13.93
CA GLU A 42 7.12 11.88 -14.07
C GLU A 42 5.61 12.18 -13.95
N GLU A 43 5.23 13.32 -13.38
CA GLU A 43 3.84 13.62 -13.02
C GLU A 43 2.89 13.53 -14.22
N ASP A 44 3.28 14.05 -15.37
CA ASP A 44 2.45 14.06 -16.57
C ASP A 44 2.15 12.64 -17.10
N ASP A 45 3.12 11.72 -16.98
CA ASP A 45 2.92 10.33 -17.37
C ASP A 45 1.94 9.61 -16.44
N TYR A 46 2.04 9.84 -15.14
CA TYR A 46 1.07 9.30 -14.19
C TYR A 46 -0.31 9.93 -14.37
N ARG A 47 -0.42 11.23 -14.65
CA ARG A 47 -1.70 11.89 -14.94
C ARG A 47 -2.40 11.29 -16.14
N LYS A 48 -1.68 11.08 -17.25
CA LYS A 48 -2.25 10.47 -18.46
C LYS A 48 -2.79 9.06 -18.21
N VAL A 49 -2.03 8.25 -17.48
CA VAL A 49 -2.40 6.86 -17.20
C VAL A 49 -3.57 6.75 -16.22
N LEU A 50 -3.62 7.64 -15.22
CA LEU A 50 -4.61 7.61 -14.16
C LEU A 50 -5.75 8.63 -14.35
N ASP A 51 -5.88 9.19 -15.56
CA ASP A 51 -6.96 10.11 -15.90
C ASP A 51 -8.33 9.49 -15.63
N GLY A 52 -9.23 10.30 -15.05
CA GLY A 52 -10.56 9.85 -14.63
C GLY A 52 -10.60 8.93 -13.41
N VAL A 53 -9.47 8.37 -12.97
CA VAL A 53 -9.37 7.41 -11.86
C VAL A 53 -8.82 8.06 -10.59
N TYR A 54 -7.76 8.83 -10.72
CA TYR A 54 -7.07 9.46 -9.58
C TYR A 54 -7.04 10.98 -9.75
N LYS A 55 -7.65 11.70 -8.80
CA LYS A 55 -7.82 13.16 -8.88
C LYS A 55 -7.04 13.94 -7.82
N ARG A 56 -6.36 13.23 -6.91
CA ARG A 56 -5.58 13.88 -5.86
C ARG A 56 -4.22 14.35 -6.38
N PRO A 57 -3.59 15.32 -5.71
CA PRO A 57 -2.20 15.69 -6.02
C PRO A 57 -1.26 14.50 -5.83
N TYR A 58 -0.27 14.39 -6.70
CA TYR A 58 0.87 13.49 -6.48
C TYR A 58 1.81 14.13 -5.46
N ILE A 59 2.45 13.30 -4.65
CA ILE A 59 3.46 13.74 -3.71
C ILE A 59 4.83 13.39 -4.28
N ILE A 60 5.68 14.41 -4.43
CA ILE A 60 7.01 14.24 -5.00
C ILE A 60 7.99 14.02 -3.85
N HIS A 61 8.78 12.95 -3.90
CA HIS A 61 9.68 12.60 -2.81
C HIS A 61 11.18 12.79 -3.11
N GLU A 62 11.60 12.75 -4.37
CA GLU A 62 13.00 12.92 -4.82
C GLU A 62 14.02 12.00 -4.13
N GLN A 63 13.56 10.99 -3.41
CA GLN A 63 14.43 10.05 -2.70
C GLN A 63 15.02 9.01 -3.67
N LYS A 64 16.24 8.55 -3.37
CA LYS A 64 16.98 7.66 -4.28
C LYS A 64 16.80 6.18 -3.99
N ASP A 65 16.54 5.83 -2.74
CA ASP A 65 16.44 4.45 -2.29
C ASP A 65 15.19 4.22 -1.43
N LEU A 66 14.81 2.94 -1.29
CA LEU A 66 13.58 2.54 -0.60
C LEU A 66 13.57 2.96 0.87
N MET A 67 14.69 2.85 1.57
CA MET A 67 14.76 3.21 2.99
C MET A 67 14.52 4.72 3.19
N SER A 68 15.12 5.54 2.35
CA SER A 68 14.93 7.00 2.37
C SER A 68 13.49 7.38 2.07
N ILE A 69 12.83 6.71 1.11
CA ILE A 69 11.40 6.91 0.80
C ILE A 69 10.55 6.57 2.02
N VAL A 70 10.76 5.40 2.63
CA VAL A 70 9.99 4.97 3.80
C VAL A 70 10.13 5.95 4.96
N ASN A 71 11.35 6.37 5.28
CA ASN A 71 11.60 7.36 6.33
C ASN A 71 10.94 8.70 6.02
N TYR A 72 10.98 9.15 4.75
CA TYR A 72 10.36 10.40 4.33
C TYR A 72 8.83 10.34 4.44
N ILE A 73 8.20 9.23 4.04
CA ILE A 73 6.77 8.99 4.23
C ILE A 73 6.38 9.08 5.71
N HIS A 74 7.12 8.38 6.59
CA HIS A 74 6.86 8.43 8.03
C HIS A 74 7.00 9.85 8.60
N HIS A 75 8.02 10.59 8.16
CA HIS A 75 8.23 11.96 8.59
C HIS A 75 7.09 12.88 8.13
N TYR A 76 6.65 12.74 6.89
CA TYR A 76 5.56 13.52 6.29
C TYR A 76 4.26 13.37 7.07
N TYR A 77 3.88 12.12 7.43
CA TYR A 77 2.62 11.87 8.13
C TYR A 77 2.71 12.00 9.65
N ARG A 78 3.88 12.16 10.22
CA ARG A 78 4.08 12.25 11.69
C ARG A 78 3.22 13.34 12.33
N ASN A 79 3.01 14.45 11.64
CA ASN A 79 2.28 15.61 12.14
C ASN A 79 0.83 15.67 11.63
N GLU A 80 0.40 14.69 10.84
CA GLU A 80 -0.95 14.58 10.31
C GLU A 80 -1.90 13.99 11.35
N THR A 81 -2.52 14.84 12.16
CA THR A 81 -3.41 14.41 13.26
C THR A 81 -4.63 13.59 12.82
N LYS A 82 -5.04 13.71 11.55
CA LYS A 82 -6.18 12.97 10.98
C LYS A 82 -5.81 11.57 10.51
N VAL A 83 -4.53 11.27 10.34
CA VAL A 83 -4.03 9.98 9.88
C VAL A 83 -3.49 9.21 11.08
N LYS A 84 -4.18 8.14 11.45
CA LYS A 84 -3.77 7.28 12.55
C LYS A 84 -2.87 6.13 12.07
N TRP A 85 -3.16 5.62 10.87
CA TRP A 85 -2.53 4.44 10.32
C TRP A 85 -2.13 4.64 8.88
N LEU A 86 -0.95 4.13 8.51
CA LEU A 86 -0.46 4.09 7.14
C LEU A 86 -0.39 2.64 6.66
N LEU A 87 -0.97 2.38 5.50
CA LEU A 87 -0.77 1.15 4.75
C LEU A 87 0.13 1.49 3.56
N ARG A 88 1.37 1.03 3.59
CA ARG A 88 2.24 1.11 2.41
C ARG A 88 1.98 -0.09 1.50
N MET A 89 1.82 0.19 0.23
CA MET A 89 1.68 -0.83 -0.83
C MET A 89 2.67 -0.52 -1.95
N ASP A 90 3.26 -1.56 -2.52
CA ASP A 90 4.08 -1.40 -3.72
C ASP A 90 3.19 -1.15 -4.95
N ASP A 91 3.76 -0.63 -6.03
CA ASP A 91 3.02 -0.21 -7.24
C ASP A 91 2.66 -1.38 -8.18
N ASP A 92 3.07 -2.60 -7.84
CA ASP A 92 2.90 -3.81 -8.65
C ASP A 92 2.07 -4.92 -7.97
N ILE A 93 1.30 -4.58 -6.95
CA ILE A 93 0.38 -5.53 -6.30
C ILE A 93 -0.78 -5.89 -7.22
N GLU A 94 -0.96 -7.17 -7.49
CA GLU A 94 -2.07 -7.68 -8.31
C GLU A 94 -3.25 -8.13 -7.47
N ASN A 95 -2.95 -8.90 -6.42
CA ASN A 95 -3.96 -9.54 -5.58
C ASN A 95 -3.43 -9.72 -4.16
N ILE A 96 -4.36 -9.82 -3.22
CA ILE A 96 -4.14 -10.43 -1.90
C ILE A 96 -5.05 -11.65 -1.86
N ILE A 97 -4.49 -12.82 -1.64
CA ILE A 97 -5.23 -14.09 -1.64
C ILE A 97 -5.38 -14.67 -0.24
N ASP A 98 -6.48 -15.35 -0.02
CA ASP A 98 -6.74 -16.11 1.19
C ASP A 98 -6.07 -17.51 1.16
N LYS A 99 -6.27 -18.28 2.20
CA LYS A 99 -5.78 -19.67 2.30
C LYS A 99 -6.28 -20.61 1.20
N ASN A 100 -7.39 -20.29 0.58
CA ASN A 100 -7.98 -21.08 -0.51
C ASN A 100 -7.50 -20.57 -1.88
N ARG A 101 -6.52 -19.68 -1.91
CA ARG A 101 -5.97 -19.02 -3.11
C ARG A 101 -7.01 -18.19 -3.88
N LYS A 102 -8.01 -17.70 -3.19
CA LYS A 102 -9.02 -16.79 -3.74
C LYS A 102 -8.71 -15.36 -3.34
N ASP A 103 -9.05 -14.42 -4.19
CA ASP A 103 -8.95 -13.00 -3.87
C ASP A 103 -9.69 -12.70 -2.59
N ILE A 104 -9.03 -11.97 -1.69
CA ILE A 104 -9.63 -11.53 -0.45
C ILE A 104 -10.92 -10.74 -0.73
N GLN A 105 -11.95 -10.99 0.06
CA GLN A 105 -13.19 -10.24 -0.04
C GLN A 105 -13.23 -9.13 1.01
N GLY A 106 -13.71 -7.95 0.63
CA GLY A 106 -13.86 -6.83 1.56
C GLY A 106 -12.52 -6.27 2.04
N LEU A 107 -11.64 -5.88 1.12
CA LEU A 107 -10.30 -5.36 1.42
C LEU A 107 -10.30 -4.23 2.45
N ASP A 108 -11.21 -3.24 2.35
CA ASP A 108 -11.29 -2.15 3.33
C ASP A 108 -11.61 -2.67 4.75
N LYS A 109 -12.47 -3.67 4.85
CA LYS A 109 -12.79 -4.32 6.13
C LYS A 109 -11.57 -5.05 6.68
N PHE A 110 -10.89 -5.83 5.84
CA PHE A 110 -9.67 -6.54 6.22
C PHE A 110 -8.59 -5.58 6.74
N ILE A 111 -8.32 -4.49 6.02
CA ILE A 111 -7.34 -3.48 6.44
C ILE A 111 -7.70 -2.91 7.82
N LYS A 112 -8.96 -2.55 8.04
CA LYS A 112 -9.42 -2.02 9.33
C LYS A 112 -9.30 -3.04 10.46
N GLU A 113 -9.61 -4.31 10.19
CA GLU A 113 -9.50 -5.40 11.17
C GLU A 113 -8.03 -5.64 11.54
N MET A 114 -7.11 -5.60 10.57
CA MET A 114 -5.69 -5.75 10.83
C MET A 114 -5.13 -4.59 11.68
N PHE A 115 -5.53 -3.36 11.41
CA PHE A 115 -5.15 -2.23 12.26
C PHE A 115 -5.72 -2.35 13.68
N ARG A 116 -6.98 -2.76 13.82
CA ARG A 116 -7.59 -2.99 15.13
C ARG A 116 -6.84 -4.09 15.90
N TYR A 117 -6.55 -5.21 15.25
CA TYR A 117 -5.80 -6.31 15.85
C TYR A 117 -4.41 -5.86 16.30
N THR A 118 -3.71 -5.08 15.47
CA THR A 118 -2.40 -4.51 15.79
C THR A 118 -2.46 -3.64 17.05
N GLU A 119 -3.48 -2.80 17.17
CA GLU A 119 -3.72 -1.96 18.34
C GLU A 119 -4.03 -2.77 19.61
N GLU A 120 -4.96 -3.74 19.50
CA GLU A 120 -5.33 -4.64 20.61
C GLU A 120 -4.13 -5.44 21.14
N LYS A 121 -3.25 -5.88 20.26
CA LYS A 121 -2.04 -6.61 20.59
C LYS A 121 -0.83 -5.72 20.93
N ARG A 122 -0.98 -4.40 20.87
CA ARG A 122 0.09 -3.41 21.09
C ARG A 122 1.30 -3.63 20.18
N LEU A 123 1.03 -3.97 18.91
CA LEU A 123 2.06 -4.16 17.90
C LEU A 123 2.32 -2.84 17.16
N ALA A 124 3.53 -2.65 16.68
CA ALA A 124 3.91 -1.45 15.95
C ALA A 124 3.48 -1.50 14.48
N LEU A 125 3.43 -2.70 13.90
CA LEU A 125 3.15 -2.88 12.48
C LEU A 125 2.59 -4.28 12.19
N TRP A 126 2.02 -4.44 11.01
CA TRP A 126 1.59 -5.72 10.44
C TRP A 126 1.94 -5.77 8.96
N GLY A 127 1.93 -6.95 8.38
CA GLY A 127 2.13 -7.14 6.96
C GLY A 127 1.53 -8.46 6.50
N VAL A 128 1.35 -8.59 5.20
CA VAL A 128 0.93 -9.84 4.56
C VAL A 128 2.15 -10.61 4.07
N ASN A 129 2.02 -11.93 3.97
CA ASN A 129 3.06 -12.76 3.39
C ASN A 129 3.17 -12.47 1.88
N ALA A 130 4.37 -12.12 1.42
CA ALA A 130 4.63 -11.77 0.03
C ALA A 130 4.77 -13.01 -0.90
N TYR A 131 4.68 -14.22 -0.36
CA TYR A 131 4.86 -15.44 -1.14
C TYR A 131 3.52 -16.08 -1.50
N ASP A 132 3.33 -16.36 -2.78
CA ASP A 132 2.19 -17.14 -3.28
C ASP A 132 2.47 -18.65 -3.38
N ASN A 133 3.71 -19.07 -3.12
CA ASN A 133 4.10 -20.47 -3.15
C ASN A 133 3.44 -21.24 -2.00
N PRO A 134 2.62 -22.28 -2.30
CA PRO A 134 1.90 -23.05 -1.30
C PRO A 134 2.78 -23.66 -0.21
N PHE A 135 4.03 -23.95 -0.51
CA PHE A 135 4.99 -24.50 0.44
C PHE A 135 5.30 -23.54 1.61
N PHE A 136 5.30 -22.23 1.33
CA PHE A 136 5.55 -21.18 2.33
C PHE A 136 4.28 -20.54 2.87
N PHE A 137 3.12 -20.95 2.35
CA PHE A 137 1.85 -20.38 2.78
C PHE A 137 1.45 -20.98 4.14
N LYS A 138 1.31 -20.10 5.12
CA LYS A 138 0.81 -20.45 6.46
C LYS A 138 -0.48 -19.65 6.72
N ASP A 139 -1.58 -20.40 6.90
CA ASP A 139 -2.87 -19.81 7.25
C ASP A 139 -2.92 -19.47 8.75
N ASN A 140 -2.08 -18.53 9.17
CA ASN A 140 -2.10 -18.07 10.55
C ASN A 140 -1.63 -16.61 10.66
N ILE A 141 -2.12 -15.95 11.69
CA ILE A 141 -1.55 -14.67 12.15
C ILE A 141 -0.49 -15.03 13.19
N THR A 142 0.73 -14.55 12.98
CA THR A 142 1.83 -14.72 13.93
C THR A 142 2.31 -13.36 14.45
N THR A 143 2.65 -13.33 15.74
CA THR A 143 3.30 -12.18 16.36
C THR A 143 4.82 -12.36 16.49
N ASN A 144 5.34 -13.54 16.14
CA ASN A 144 6.77 -13.87 16.15
C ASN A 144 7.41 -13.54 14.80
N LEU A 145 7.36 -12.28 14.39
CA LEU A 145 8.00 -11.83 13.17
C LEU A 145 9.49 -11.61 13.41
N LYS A 146 10.31 -12.21 12.56
CA LYS A 146 11.75 -11.92 12.51
C LYS A 146 12.04 -10.79 11.51
N TYR A 147 11.28 -10.74 10.43
CA TYR A 147 11.32 -9.67 9.42
C TYR A 147 10.03 -9.66 8.63
N ILE A 148 9.70 -8.51 8.07
CA ILE A 148 8.64 -8.35 7.07
C ILE A 148 9.34 -8.17 5.73
N VAL A 149 9.10 -9.11 4.81
CA VAL A 149 9.51 -8.93 3.42
C VAL A 149 8.54 -7.91 2.84
N GLY A 150 9.07 -6.76 2.46
CA GLY A 150 8.26 -5.61 2.10
C GLY A 150 7.36 -5.87 0.92
N ALA A 151 6.14 -5.49 1.07
CA ALA A 151 5.30 -5.00 0.01
C ALA A 151 5.30 -3.48 0.09
#